data_d89e7a8b541fc03508278ba9162e8764
#
_entry.id   d89e7a8b541fc03508278ba9162e8764
#
_cell.length_a   1.000
_cell.length_b   1.000
_cell.length_c   1.000
_cell.angle_alpha   90.00
_cell.angle_beta   90.00
_cell.angle_gamma   90.00
#
_symmetry.space_group_name_H-M   'P 1'
#
loop_
_entity.id
_entity.type
_entity.pdbx_description
1 polymer ?
#
loop_
_entity_poly.entity_id
_entity_poly.type
_entity_poly.pdbx_seq_one_letter_code
_entity_poly.pdbx_strand_id
1 'polypeptide(L)' 'MKEKDEINVLRARMAREAAAGNFDDVAAIQEAIADMEADTEDDDYGDEEE' A
#
# COMPACT_ATOMS: atom_id res chain seq x y z
N MET A 1 3.11 1.22 13.21
CA MET A 1 4.34 1.02 12.74
C MET A 1 4.45 -0.13 11.83
N LYS A 2 4.00 -1.30 12.20
CA LYS A 2 4.10 -2.43 11.34
C LYS A 2 3.30 -2.28 10.09
N GLU A 3 2.18 -1.63 10.16
CA GLU A 3 1.36 -1.44 8.99
C GLU A 3 2.09 -0.66 7.93
N LYS A 4 2.80 0.37 8.34
CA LYS A 4 3.50 1.15 7.37
C LYS A 4 4.63 0.36 6.74
N ASP A 5 5.27 -0.47 7.52
CA ASP A 5 6.32 -1.31 6.98
C ASP A 5 5.75 -2.27 5.96
N GLU A 6 4.60 -2.83 6.24
CA GLU A 6 3.98 -3.73 5.30
C GLU A 6 3.63 -3.05 4.00
N ILE A 7 3.10 -1.85 4.09
CA ILE A 7 2.75 -1.12 2.89
C ILE A 7 4.00 -0.83 2.07
N ASN A 8 5.07 -0.46 2.74
CA ASN A 8 6.31 -0.20 2.02
C ASN A 8 6.82 -1.45 1.33
N VAL A 9 6.73 -2.58 2.00
CA VAL A 9 7.16 -3.84 1.40
C VAL A 9 6.30 -4.15 0.18
N LEU A 10 4.99 -3.94 0.30
CA LEU A 10 4.11 -4.20 -0.82
C LEU A 10 4.38 -3.26 -1.98
N ARG A 11 4.70 -2.03 -1.69
CA ARG A 11 5.01 -1.10 -2.76
C ARG A 11 6.29 -1.49 -3.47
N ALA A 12 7.28 -1.93 -2.71
CA ALA A 12 8.52 -2.38 -3.32
C ALA A 12 8.27 -3.60 -4.21
N ARG A 13 7.43 -4.50 -3.71
CA ARG A 13 7.11 -5.67 -4.47
C ARG A 13 6.36 -5.29 -5.74
N MET A 14 5.43 -4.34 -5.61
CA MET A 14 4.69 -3.89 -6.76
C MET A 14 5.62 -3.35 -7.84
N ALA A 15 6.60 -2.58 -7.43
CA ALA A 15 7.54 -2.03 -8.39
C ALA A 15 8.33 -3.13 -9.08
N ARG A 16 8.70 -4.14 -8.33
CA ARG A 16 9.43 -5.26 -8.90
C ARG A 16 8.57 -6.01 -9.89
N GLU A 17 7.32 -6.29 -9.54
CA GLU A 17 6.44 -7.02 -10.41
C GLU A 17 6.14 -6.22 -11.67
N ALA A 18 6.01 -4.92 -11.52
CA ALA A 18 5.76 -4.08 -12.67
C ALA A 18 6.96 -4.11 -13.61
N ALA A 19 8.15 -4.10 -13.05
CA ALA A 19 9.35 -4.13 -13.87
C ALA A 19 9.47 -5.46 -14.62
N ALA A 20 8.93 -6.51 -14.02
CA ALA A 20 8.96 -7.82 -14.65
C ALA A 20 7.79 -8.03 -15.60
N GLY A 21 6.86 -7.09 -15.64
CA GLY A 21 5.71 -7.22 -16.54
C GLY A 21 4.56 -8.00 -15.96
N ASN A 22 4.57 -8.27 -14.66
CA ASN A 22 3.52 -9.03 -14.02
C ASN A 22 2.41 -8.11 -13.55
N PHE A 23 1.70 -7.56 -14.48
CA PHE A 23 0.71 -6.53 -14.16
C PHE A 23 -0.48 -7.07 -13.37
N ASP A 24 -0.78 -8.34 -13.52
CA ASP A 24 -1.83 -8.94 -12.73
C ASP A 24 -1.47 -8.91 -11.25
N ASP A 25 -0.23 -9.19 -10.94
CA ASP A 25 0.23 -9.15 -9.58
C ASP A 25 0.25 -7.72 -9.07
N VAL A 26 0.60 -6.79 -9.93
CA VAL A 26 0.60 -5.40 -9.54
C VAL A 26 -0.79 -4.97 -9.11
N ALA A 27 -1.80 -5.37 -9.85
CA ALA A 27 -3.16 -5.00 -9.51
C ALA A 27 -3.57 -5.61 -8.17
N ALA A 28 -3.19 -6.84 -7.93
CA ALA A 28 -3.53 -7.50 -6.69
C ALA A 28 -2.84 -6.81 -5.50
N ILE A 29 -1.59 -6.42 -5.70
CA ILE A 29 -0.85 -5.76 -4.64
C ILE A 29 -1.44 -4.39 -4.38
N GLN A 30 -1.85 -3.70 -5.42
CA GLN A 30 -2.47 -2.42 -5.27
C GLN A 30 -3.73 -2.51 -4.45
N GLU A 31 -4.52 -3.53 -4.68
CA GLU A 31 -5.73 -3.72 -3.93
C GLU A 31 -5.42 -3.98 -2.46
N ALA A 32 -4.39 -4.73 -2.20
CA ALA A 32 -4.01 -5.00 -0.83
C ALA A 32 -3.58 -3.72 -0.13
N ILE A 33 -2.81 -2.89 -0.82
CA ILE A 33 -2.38 -1.64 -0.25
C ILE A 33 -3.57 -0.74 0.03
N ALA A 34 -4.49 -0.65 -0.91
CA ALA A 34 -5.65 0.19 -0.74
C ALA A 34 -6.49 -0.27 0.45
N ASP A 35 -6.60 -1.56 0.63
CA ASP A 35 -7.33 -2.11 1.73
C ASP A 35 -6.69 -1.72 3.04
N MET A 36 -5.39 -1.81 3.12
CA MET A 36 -4.69 -1.45 4.32
C MET A 36 -4.80 0.03 4.60
N GLU A 37 -4.72 0.84 3.57
CA GLU A 37 -4.83 2.27 3.76
C GLU A 37 -6.22 2.66 4.19
N ALA A 38 -7.21 1.99 3.67
CA ALA A 38 -8.57 2.29 4.05
C ALA A 38 -8.79 1.96 5.51
N ASP A 39 -8.12 0.93 5.98
CA ASP A 39 -8.27 0.52 7.35
C ASP A 39 -7.70 1.52 8.30
N THR A 40 -6.70 2.28 7.89
CA THR A 40 -6.06 3.20 8.78
C THR A 40 -6.46 4.62 8.50
N GLU A 41 -7.50 4.81 7.75
CA GLU A 41 -7.83 6.14 7.37
C GLU A 41 -8.15 7.01 8.52
N ASP A 42 -8.66 6.46 9.57
CA ASP A 42 -8.97 7.20 10.70
C ASP A 42 -7.86 7.91 11.27
N ASP A 43 -6.75 7.31 11.24
CA ASP A 43 -5.62 7.89 11.75
C ASP A 43 -5.31 9.13 11.19
N ASP A 44 -5.61 9.23 10.03
CA ASP A 44 -5.28 10.32 9.32
C ASP A 44 -5.77 11.49 9.81
N TYR A 45 -6.48 11.63 10.19
CA TYR A 45 -7.00 12.70 10.44
C TYR A 45 -6.54 13.52 11.11
N GLY A 46 -6.31 13.66 11.23
CA GLY A 46 -5.87 14.32 11.73
C GLY A 46 -5.22 15.16 11.72
N ASP A 47 -5.32 15.00 11.48
CA ASP A 47 -4.70 15.71 11.60
C ASP A 47 -4.38 16.73 11.39
N GLU A 48 -4.79 16.63 10.96
CA GLU A 48 -4.50 17.39 10.75
C GLU A 48 -4.32 18.44 10.86
N GLU A 49 -4.64 18.47 10.90
CA GLU A 49 -4.47 19.26 11.07
C GLU A 49 -4.13 20.17 11.33
N GLU A 50 -4.29 20.25 11.37
CA GLU A 50 -3.93 20.95 11.71
C GLU A 50 -3.65 21.59 11.93
#